data_13765c2c1a7efafd410d74c3ea6c64a5
#
_entry.id   13765c2c1a7efafd410d74c3ea6c64a5
#
_cell.length_a   1.000
_cell.length_b   1.000
_cell.length_c   1.000
_cell.angle_alpha   90.00
_cell.angle_beta   90.00
_cell.angle_gamma   90.00
#
_symmetry.space_group_name_H-M   'P 1'
#
loop_
_entity.id
_entity.type
_entity.pdbx_description
1 polymer ?
#
loop_
_entity_poly.entity_id
_entity_poly.type
_entity_poly.pdbx_seq_one_letter_code
_entity_poly.pdbx_strand_id
1 'polypeptide(L)'
;FRAGIPCTTISVNDTRTVTSSHNITITADTTLAEMDPEEFCMLVLPGGIPGTPNLAACPKLMDAVTSFAGRAEEGKAVAAICAAPSILADLGLLAGKKATCNPCVESFLDEHGAKLTYSRVTVDDNLITSQGMGTAIAFGLAIVEYLKDHAAAKELASKILYRP
;
A
#
# COMPACT_ATOMS: atom_id res chain seq x y z
N PHE A 1 -2.27 -5.99 12.57
CA PHE A 1 -2.84 -6.66 13.76
C PHE A 1 -1.80 -6.94 14.84
N ARG A 2 -0.65 -7.60 14.54
CA ARG A 2 0.37 -7.94 15.57
C ARG A 2 0.99 -6.72 16.26
N ALA A 3 1.02 -5.57 15.61
CA ALA A 3 1.47 -4.31 16.18
C ALA A 3 0.40 -3.61 17.04
N GLY A 4 -0.80 -4.18 17.18
CA GLY A 4 -1.92 -3.54 17.85
C GLY A 4 -2.45 -2.32 17.08
N ILE A 5 -2.28 -2.30 15.75
CA ILE A 5 -2.86 -1.29 14.86
C ILE A 5 -4.17 -1.87 14.31
N PRO A 6 -5.32 -1.19 14.52
CA PRO A 6 -6.57 -1.60 13.91
C PRO A 6 -6.43 -1.65 12.39
N CYS A 7 -6.92 -2.70 11.77
CA CYS A 7 -6.82 -2.89 10.34
C CYS A 7 -8.11 -3.53 9.81
N THR A 8 -8.66 -3.00 8.73
CA THR A 8 -9.86 -3.50 8.08
C THR A 8 -9.53 -3.91 6.66
N THR A 9 -9.89 -5.14 6.29
CA THR A 9 -9.79 -5.61 4.90
C THR A 9 -11.03 -5.21 4.13
N ILE A 10 -10.82 -4.58 2.95
CA ILE A 10 -11.91 -3.96 2.18
C ILE A 10 -11.89 -4.53 0.76
N SER A 11 -13.01 -5.07 0.33
CA SER A 11 -13.20 -5.46 -1.07
C SER A 11 -13.67 -4.26 -1.89
N VAL A 12 -13.09 -4.07 -3.06
CA VAL A 12 -13.58 -3.08 -4.05
C VAL A 12 -14.72 -3.63 -4.93
N ASN A 13 -15.01 -4.93 -4.80
CA ASN A 13 -16.14 -5.56 -5.48
C ASN A 13 -17.43 -5.40 -4.67
N ASP A 14 -18.56 -5.72 -5.29
CA ASP A 14 -19.88 -5.72 -4.64
C ASP A 14 -20.03 -6.79 -3.55
N THR A 15 -19.09 -7.72 -3.46
CA THR A 15 -19.06 -8.79 -2.47
C THR A 15 -17.79 -8.74 -1.64
N ARG A 16 -17.85 -9.26 -0.41
CA ARG A 16 -16.67 -9.40 0.47
C ARG A 16 -15.70 -10.49 0.03
N THR A 17 -16.12 -11.38 -0.87
CA THR A 17 -15.30 -12.48 -1.35
C THR A 17 -14.35 -11.97 -2.44
N VAL A 18 -13.05 -12.14 -2.21
CA VAL A 18 -11.97 -11.74 -3.13
C VAL A 18 -11.10 -12.96 -3.44
N THR A 19 -10.90 -13.25 -4.72
CA THR A 19 -10.01 -14.32 -5.17
C THR A 19 -8.73 -13.71 -5.73
N SER A 20 -7.58 -14.15 -5.20
CA SER A 20 -6.27 -13.71 -5.64
C SER A 20 -5.89 -14.28 -7.01
N SER A 21 -4.82 -13.74 -7.60
CA SER A 21 -4.25 -14.22 -8.87
C SER A 21 -3.82 -15.69 -8.85
N HIS A 22 -3.68 -16.31 -7.68
CA HIS A 22 -3.31 -17.71 -7.49
C HIS A 22 -4.47 -18.54 -6.91
N ASN A 23 -5.71 -18.14 -7.17
CA ASN A 23 -6.93 -18.84 -6.76
C ASN A 23 -7.09 -19.06 -5.25
N ILE A 24 -6.47 -18.21 -4.43
CA ILE A 24 -6.70 -18.18 -2.99
C ILE A 24 -7.84 -17.21 -2.73
N THR A 25 -8.93 -17.71 -2.18
CA THR A 25 -10.11 -16.91 -1.84
C THR A 25 -10.08 -16.50 -0.38
N ILE A 26 -10.30 -15.22 -0.11
CA ILE A 26 -10.44 -14.64 1.22
C ILE A 26 -11.77 -13.89 1.32
N THR A 27 -12.26 -13.75 2.54
CA THR A 27 -13.41 -12.89 2.84
C THR A 27 -12.92 -11.62 3.50
N ALA A 28 -13.15 -10.47 2.87
CA ALA A 28 -12.88 -9.17 3.45
C ALA A 28 -13.87 -8.83 4.57
N ASP A 29 -13.49 -7.95 5.46
CA ASP A 29 -14.36 -7.53 6.58
C ASP A 29 -15.58 -6.72 6.08
N THR A 30 -15.38 -5.95 5.01
CA THR A 30 -16.44 -5.11 4.40
C THR A 30 -16.19 -4.88 2.91
N THR A 31 -17.08 -4.12 2.27
CA THR A 31 -16.89 -3.61 0.90
C THR A 31 -16.66 -2.11 0.93
N LEU A 32 -16.02 -1.58 -0.13
CA LEU A 32 -15.80 -0.14 -0.25
C LEU A 32 -17.11 0.65 -0.39
N ALA A 33 -18.19 0.00 -0.85
CA ALA A 33 -19.52 0.61 -0.94
C ALA A 33 -20.13 0.86 0.45
N GLU A 34 -19.83 -0.03 1.42
CA GLU A 34 -20.42 -0.03 2.76
C GLU A 34 -19.69 0.87 3.77
N MET A 35 -18.58 1.53 3.36
CA MET A 35 -17.76 2.28 4.31
C MET A 35 -17.25 3.60 3.73
N ASP A 36 -16.83 4.50 4.63
CA ASP A 36 -16.19 5.77 4.28
C ASP A 36 -14.66 5.65 4.45
N PRO A 37 -13.87 5.83 3.39
CA PRO A 37 -12.41 5.85 3.50
C PRO A 37 -11.88 6.85 4.53
N GLU A 38 -12.60 7.94 4.79
CA GLU A 38 -12.19 8.99 5.75
C GLU A 38 -12.05 8.51 7.19
N GLU A 39 -12.65 7.38 7.55
CA GLU A 39 -12.50 6.76 8.87
C GLU A 39 -11.08 6.21 9.14
N PHE A 40 -10.23 6.13 8.10
CA PHE A 40 -8.88 5.57 8.20
C PHE A 40 -7.80 6.66 8.15
N CYS A 41 -6.65 6.36 8.73
CA CYS A 41 -5.44 7.19 8.59
C CYS A 41 -4.54 6.73 7.44
N MET A 42 -4.65 5.47 7.00
CA MET A 42 -3.81 4.93 5.94
C MET A 42 -4.58 3.98 5.03
N LEU A 43 -4.35 4.12 3.73
CA LEU A 43 -4.77 3.15 2.70
C LEU A 43 -3.58 2.27 2.32
N VAL A 44 -3.79 0.95 2.29
CA VAL A 44 -2.76 -0.01 1.89
C VAL A 44 -3.22 -0.75 0.65
N LEU A 45 -2.51 -0.58 -0.46
CA LEU A 45 -2.83 -1.16 -1.75
C LEU A 45 -1.97 -2.42 -1.98
N PRO A 46 -2.57 -3.61 -1.98
CA PRO A 46 -1.87 -4.83 -2.37
C PRO A 46 -1.60 -4.85 -3.87
N GLY A 47 -0.54 -5.55 -4.25
CA GLY A 47 -0.23 -5.80 -5.65
C GLY A 47 -0.94 -7.02 -6.22
N GLY A 48 -0.38 -7.52 -7.31
CA GLY A 48 -0.87 -8.69 -8.04
C GLY A 48 -1.66 -8.33 -9.30
N ILE A 49 -1.61 -9.22 -10.27
CA ILE A 49 -2.35 -9.10 -11.53
C ILE A 49 -3.38 -10.25 -11.58
N PRO A 50 -4.68 -9.98 -11.78
CA PRO A 50 -5.30 -8.72 -12.20
C PRO A 50 -5.72 -7.77 -11.04
N GLY A 51 -5.31 -7.99 -9.79
CA GLY A 51 -5.73 -7.19 -8.64
C GLY A 51 -5.42 -5.69 -8.81
N THR A 52 -4.19 -5.34 -9.21
CA THR A 52 -3.78 -3.93 -9.40
C THR A 52 -4.66 -3.18 -10.41
N PRO A 53 -4.90 -3.68 -11.65
CA PRO A 53 -5.83 -3.01 -12.57
C PRO A 53 -7.28 -2.98 -12.05
N ASN A 54 -7.72 -3.98 -11.30
CA ASN A 54 -9.05 -3.96 -10.70
C ASN A 54 -9.18 -2.86 -9.64
N LEU A 55 -8.14 -2.62 -8.83
CA LEU A 55 -8.10 -1.49 -7.89
C LEU A 55 -8.10 -0.15 -8.65
N ALA A 56 -7.28 -0.02 -9.69
CA ALA A 56 -7.20 1.18 -10.51
C ALA A 56 -8.53 1.53 -11.21
N ALA A 57 -9.32 0.53 -11.56
CA ALA A 57 -10.63 0.71 -12.19
C ALA A 57 -11.74 1.16 -11.21
N CYS A 58 -11.46 1.31 -9.91
CA CYS A 58 -12.43 1.73 -8.91
C CYS A 58 -12.34 3.24 -8.62
N PRO A 59 -13.25 4.10 -9.17
CA PRO A 59 -13.14 5.55 -9.02
C PRO A 59 -13.15 6.00 -7.55
N LYS A 60 -14.02 5.44 -6.71
CA LYS A 60 -14.11 5.77 -5.28
C LYS A 60 -12.76 5.52 -4.56
N LEU A 61 -12.05 4.45 -4.93
CA LEU A 61 -10.71 4.18 -4.38
C LEU A 61 -9.68 5.19 -4.90
N MET A 62 -9.71 5.52 -6.19
CA MET A 62 -8.76 6.48 -6.78
C MET A 62 -8.93 7.88 -6.17
N ASP A 63 -10.16 8.31 -5.95
CA ASP A 63 -10.47 9.57 -5.27
C ASP A 63 -9.91 9.56 -3.83
N ALA A 64 -10.12 8.47 -3.09
CA ALA A 64 -9.60 8.31 -1.73
C ALA A 64 -8.06 8.30 -1.70
N VAL A 65 -7.41 7.57 -2.62
CA VAL A 65 -5.94 7.53 -2.73
C VAL A 65 -5.37 8.92 -2.99
N THR A 66 -5.96 9.66 -3.94
CA THR A 66 -5.54 11.03 -4.26
C THR A 66 -5.73 11.97 -3.07
N SER A 67 -6.87 11.88 -2.41
CA SER A 67 -7.19 12.66 -1.21
C SER A 67 -6.18 12.39 -0.09
N PHE A 68 -5.88 11.13 0.23
CA PHE A 68 -4.94 10.76 1.29
C PHE A 68 -3.51 11.20 0.99
N ALA A 69 -3.06 11.03 -0.25
CA ALA A 69 -1.72 11.45 -0.65
C ALA A 69 -1.52 12.98 -0.52
N GLY A 70 -2.58 13.77 -0.70
CA GLY A 70 -2.53 15.23 -0.58
C GLY A 70 -2.64 15.76 0.86
N ARG A 71 -2.89 14.91 1.86
CA ARG A 71 -3.19 15.34 3.25
C ARG A 71 -2.24 14.77 4.29
N ALA A 72 -0.94 14.82 4.00
CA ALA A 72 0.12 14.40 4.93
C ALA A 72 0.03 15.13 6.29
N GLU A 73 -0.22 16.45 6.26
CA GLU A 73 -0.35 17.28 7.47
C GLU A 73 -1.54 16.90 8.37
N GLU A 74 -2.53 16.19 7.81
CA GLU A 74 -3.67 15.65 8.55
C GLU A 74 -3.42 14.21 9.03
N GLY A 75 -2.21 13.68 8.85
CA GLY A 75 -1.85 12.31 9.22
C GLY A 75 -2.42 11.24 8.29
N LYS A 76 -2.85 11.59 7.07
CA LYS A 76 -3.27 10.64 6.05
C LYS A 76 -2.06 10.11 5.28
N ALA A 77 -2.08 8.83 4.93
CA ALA A 77 -0.98 8.20 4.18
C ALA A 77 -1.47 7.12 3.21
N VAL A 78 -0.63 6.81 2.22
CA VAL A 78 -0.88 5.70 1.28
C VAL A 78 0.35 4.80 1.23
N ALA A 79 0.12 3.50 1.34
CA ALA A 79 1.14 2.47 1.19
C ALA A 79 0.79 1.54 0.03
N ALA A 80 1.77 1.21 -0.83
CA ALA A 80 1.55 0.37 -2.01
C ALA A 80 2.70 -0.61 -2.21
N ILE A 81 2.39 -1.87 -2.55
CA ILE A 81 3.40 -2.92 -2.71
C ILE A 81 3.30 -3.61 -4.07
N CYS A 82 4.43 -4.10 -4.58
CA CYS A 82 4.55 -4.91 -5.79
C CYS A 82 4.19 -4.12 -7.06
N ALA A 83 3.10 -4.46 -7.74
CA ALA A 83 2.62 -3.70 -8.89
C ALA A 83 1.79 -2.46 -8.51
N ALA A 84 1.24 -2.40 -7.28
CA ALA A 84 0.35 -1.32 -6.87
C ALA A 84 0.96 0.09 -6.87
N PRO A 85 2.28 0.32 -6.70
CA PRO A 85 2.86 1.65 -6.91
C PRO A 85 2.60 2.25 -8.29
N SER A 86 2.28 1.43 -9.31
CA SER A 86 1.85 1.95 -10.63
C SER A 86 0.55 2.74 -10.56
N ILE A 87 -0.35 2.44 -9.62
CA ILE A 87 -1.56 3.24 -9.38
C ILE A 87 -1.18 4.66 -8.93
N LEU A 88 -0.21 4.78 -8.01
CA LEU A 88 0.26 6.07 -7.53
C LEU A 88 0.97 6.87 -8.63
N ALA A 89 1.71 6.18 -9.51
CA ALA A 89 2.38 6.78 -10.66
C ALA A 89 1.35 7.31 -11.67
N ASP A 90 0.34 6.50 -12.01
CA ASP A 90 -0.74 6.86 -12.95
C ASP A 90 -1.54 8.09 -12.47
N LEU A 91 -1.74 8.19 -11.17
CA LEU A 91 -2.38 9.37 -10.53
C LEU A 91 -1.43 10.58 -10.41
N GLY A 92 -0.19 10.50 -10.90
CA GLY A 92 0.80 11.58 -10.81
C GLY A 92 1.38 11.83 -9.41
N LEU A 93 1.06 10.98 -8.44
CA LEU A 93 1.44 11.15 -7.03
C LEU A 93 2.92 10.84 -6.75
N LEU A 94 3.61 10.17 -7.67
CA LEU A 94 5.03 9.84 -7.55
C LEU A 94 5.95 10.78 -8.34
N ALA A 95 5.43 11.77 -9.04
CA ALA A 95 6.25 12.70 -9.81
C ALA A 95 7.22 13.46 -8.90
N GLY A 96 8.55 13.27 -9.14
CA GLY A 96 9.63 13.84 -8.35
C GLY A 96 9.88 13.18 -6.98
N LYS A 97 9.05 12.24 -6.55
CA LYS A 97 9.20 11.51 -5.28
C LYS A 97 10.03 10.23 -5.44
N LYS A 98 10.66 9.81 -4.35
CA LYS A 98 11.36 8.53 -4.28
C LYS A 98 10.34 7.39 -4.14
N ALA A 99 10.54 6.33 -4.92
CA ALA A 99 9.68 5.14 -4.86
C ALA A 99 10.43 3.86 -5.21
N THR A 100 9.85 2.74 -4.86
CA THR A 100 10.26 1.41 -5.31
C THR A 100 9.02 0.59 -5.66
N CYS A 101 9.18 -0.42 -6.52
CA CYS A 101 8.08 -1.26 -6.98
C CYS A 101 8.60 -2.62 -7.46
N ASN A 102 7.72 -3.47 -7.92
CA ASN A 102 8.12 -4.68 -8.62
C ASN A 102 8.79 -4.35 -9.96
N PRO A 103 9.86 -5.07 -10.37
CA PRO A 103 10.52 -4.84 -11.65
C PRO A 103 9.59 -4.76 -12.87
N CYS A 104 8.46 -5.45 -12.84
CA CYS A 104 7.51 -5.44 -13.97
C CYS A 104 6.83 -4.08 -14.22
N VAL A 105 6.93 -3.12 -13.28
CA VAL A 105 6.34 -1.78 -13.44
C VAL A 105 7.37 -0.65 -13.24
N GLU A 106 8.67 -0.95 -13.13
CA GLU A 106 9.72 0.06 -12.95
C GLU A 106 9.73 1.09 -14.08
N SER A 107 9.70 0.64 -15.34
CA SER A 107 9.66 1.54 -16.49
C SER A 107 8.44 2.48 -16.46
N PHE A 108 7.30 1.95 -16.03
CA PHE A 108 6.09 2.77 -15.89
C PHE A 108 6.24 3.87 -14.83
N LEU A 109 6.83 3.55 -13.66
CA LEU A 109 7.08 4.55 -12.63
C LEU A 109 8.08 5.63 -13.09
N ASP A 110 9.16 5.21 -13.78
CA ASP A 110 10.19 6.13 -14.31
C ASP A 110 9.59 7.09 -15.35
N GLU A 111 8.80 6.58 -16.29
CA GLU A 111 8.08 7.36 -17.31
C GLU A 111 7.10 8.38 -16.68
N HIS A 112 6.57 8.10 -15.48
CA HIS A 112 5.71 9.00 -14.70
C HIS A 112 6.50 9.89 -13.71
N GLY A 113 7.82 9.93 -13.84
CA GLY A 113 8.69 10.87 -13.11
C GLY A 113 9.04 10.48 -11.69
N ALA A 114 8.82 9.23 -11.28
CA ALA A 114 9.28 8.73 -10.00
C ALA A 114 10.80 8.55 -9.97
N LYS A 115 11.42 8.81 -8.80
CA LYS A 115 12.85 8.54 -8.56
C LYS A 115 13.02 7.15 -7.97
N LEU A 116 13.31 6.16 -8.81
CA LEU A 116 13.45 4.77 -8.38
C LEU A 116 14.65 4.59 -7.44
N THR A 117 14.41 3.97 -6.28
CA THR A 117 15.42 3.71 -5.26
C THR A 117 15.96 2.29 -5.30
N TYR A 118 15.22 1.36 -5.90
CA TYR A 118 15.51 -0.08 -5.90
C TYR A 118 15.64 -0.71 -4.50
N SER A 119 15.24 0.02 -3.47
CA SER A 119 15.24 -0.44 -2.08
C SER A 119 14.06 -1.38 -1.82
N ARG A 120 14.21 -2.26 -0.81
CA ARG A 120 13.11 -3.15 -0.39
C ARG A 120 11.82 -2.40 -0.04
N VAL A 121 11.98 -1.25 0.63
CA VAL A 121 10.92 -0.32 0.99
C VAL A 121 11.45 1.10 0.83
N THR A 122 10.61 2.00 0.37
CA THR A 122 10.90 3.44 0.28
C THR A 122 9.76 4.19 0.94
N VAL A 123 10.13 5.09 1.84
CA VAL A 123 9.23 6.06 2.45
C VAL A 123 9.63 7.44 1.93
N ASP A 124 8.69 8.15 1.35
CA ASP A 124 8.84 9.54 0.92
C ASP A 124 7.60 10.30 1.35
N ASP A 125 7.75 11.10 2.42
CA ASP A 125 6.66 11.79 3.07
C ASP A 125 5.59 10.79 3.57
N ASN A 126 4.34 10.93 3.15
CA ASN A 126 3.23 10.05 3.50
C ASN A 126 2.99 8.91 2.49
N LEU A 127 3.94 8.67 1.59
CA LEU A 127 3.87 7.57 0.62
C LEU A 127 4.90 6.49 0.97
N ILE A 128 4.43 5.25 1.10
CA ILE A 128 5.26 4.07 1.41
C ILE A 128 5.15 3.09 0.27
N THR A 129 6.26 2.75 -0.39
CA THR A 129 6.27 1.79 -1.50
C THR A 129 7.19 0.62 -1.23
N SER A 130 6.89 -0.56 -1.81
CA SER A 130 7.69 -1.77 -1.63
C SER A 130 7.68 -2.66 -2.87
N GLN A 131 8.70 -3.53 -3.00
CA GLN A 131 8.97 -4.29 -4.22
C GLN A 131 8.04 -5.48 -4.47
N GLY A 132 7.63 -6.22 -3.44
CA GLY A 132 6.80 -7.41 -3.66
C GLY A 132 6.76 -8.40 -2.50
N MET A 133 6.36 -9.63 -2.78
CA MET A 133 6.16 -10.66 -1.75
C MET A 133 7.36 -10.83 -0.83
N GLY A 134 8.57 -10.88 -1.38
CA GLY A 134 9.80 -11.05 -0.60
C GLY A 134 10.12 -9.88 0.34
N THR A 135 9.48 -8.74 0.17
CA THR A 135 9.66 -7.54 0.99
C THR A 135 8.45 -7.22 1.87
N ALA A 136 7.40 -8.06 1.86
CA ALA A 136 6.14 -7.79 2.55
C ALA A 136 6.30 -7.58 4.06
N ILE A 137 7.21 -8.32 4.72
CA ILE A 137 7.49 -8.12 6.15
C ILE A 137 8.15 -6.77 6.38
N ALA A 138 9.16 -6.42 5.58
CA ALA A 138 9.83 -5.12 5.67
C ALA A 138 8.83 -3.97 5.44
N PHE A 139 7.93 -4.13 4.46
CA PHE A 139 6.85 -3.18 4.18
C PHE A 139 5.91 -3.01 5.38
N GLY A 140 5.45 -4.12 5.98
CA GLY A 140 4.62 -4.07 7.18
C GLY A 140 5.33 -3.41 8.37
N LEU A 141 6.63 -3.64 8.55
CA LEU A 141 7.42 -3.00 9.61
C LEU A 141 7.60 -1.49 9.36
N ALA A 142 7.80 -1.07 8.11
CA ALA A 142 7.86 0.36 7.75
C ALA A 142 6.51 1.07 8.01
N ILE A 143 5.37 0.40 7.75
CA ILE A 143 4.05 0.91 8.12
C ILE A 143 3.92 1.05 9.64
N VAL A 144 4.39 0.07 10.42
CA VAL A 144 4.38 0.16 11.90
C VAL A 144 5.24 1.31 12.38
N GLU A 145 6.43 1.49 11.81
CA GLU A 145 7.33 2.60 12.15
C GLU A 145 6.69 3.95 11.83
N TYR A 146 6.04 4.07 10.68
CA TYR A 146 5.35 5.29 10.26
C TYR A 146 4.16 5.65 11.16
N LEU A 147 3.32 4.66 11.51
CA LEU A 147 2.10 4.88 12.31
C LEU A 147 2.34 4.93 13.83
N LYS A 148 3.47 4.42 14.30
CA LYS A 148 3.85 4.42 15.70
C LYS A 148 5.22 5.06 15.89
N ASP A 149 6.27 4.23 15.84
CA ASP A 149 7.66 4.64 15.97
C ASP A 149 8.62 3.49 15.63
N HIS A 150 9.90 3.83 15.56
CA HIS A 150 10.99 2.88 15.29
C HIS A 150 11.08 1.77 16.37
N ALA A 151 10.81 2.10 17.64
CA ALA A 151 10.91 1.13 18.73
C ALA A 151 9.85 0.04 18.60
N ALA A 152 8.61 0.40 18.26
CA ALA A 152 7.51 -0.54 18.02
C ALA A 152 7.80 -1.47 16.82
N ALA A 153 8.34 -0.94 15.73
CA ALA A 153 8.73 -1.73 14.57
C ALA A 153 9.86 -2.71 14.90
N LYS A 154 10.88 -2.27 15.63
CA LYS A 154 12.01 -3.10 16.08
C LYS A 154 11.57 -4.20 17.05
N GLU A 155 10.72 -3.90 17.99
CA GLU A 155 10.15 -4.87 18.92
C GLU A 155 9.35 -5.94 18.17
N LEU A 156 8.50 -5.53 17.22
CA LEU A 156 7.73 -6.45 16.40
C LEU A 156 8.64 -7.33 15.53
N ALA A 157 9.67 -6.75 14.89
CA ALA A 157 10.63 -7.49 14.10
C ALA A 157 11.30 -8.61 14.93
N SER A 158 11.70 -8.30 16.15
CA SER A 158 12.26 -9.27 17.09
C SER A 158 11.27 -10.40 17.44
N LYS A 159 10.01 -10.04 17.75
CA LYS A 159 8.95 -11.00 18.10
C LYS A 159 8.61 -11.98 16.96
N ILE A 160 8.71 -11.54 15.72
CA ILE A 160 8.46 -12.39 14.55
C ILE A 160 9.72 -13.04 13.98
N LEU A 161 10.87 -12.88 14.65
CA LEU A 161 12.17 -13.40 14.25
C LEU A 161 12.62 -12.91 12.87
N TYR A 162 12.18 -11.72 12.48
CA TYR A 162 12.61 -11.10 11.23
C TYR A 162 14.03 -10.55 11.36
N ARG A 163 14.89 -10.95 10.43
CA ARG A 163 16.26 -10.45 10.26
C ARG A 163 16.35 -9.84 8.88
N PRO A 164 16.62 -8.52 8.76
CA PRO A 164 16.73 -7.80 7.48
C PRO A 164 17.90 -8.29 6.62
#